data_82540612c87b5e94c7ef30d47da26164
#
_entry.id   82540612c87b5e94c7ef30d47da26164
#
_cell.length_a   1.000
_cell.length_b   1.000
_cell.length_c   1.000
_cell.angle_alpha   90.00
_cell.angle_beta   90.00
_cell.angle_gamma   90.00
#
_symmetry.space_group_name_H-M   'P 1'
#
loop_
_entity.id
_entity.type
_entity.pdbx_description
1 polymer ?
#
loop_
_entity_poly.entity_id
_entity_poly.type
_entity_poly.pdbx_seq_one_letter_code
_entity_poly.pdbx_strand_id
1 'polypeptide(L)'
;MYIIPAFTTHSYICHGEFCHYYIHIYNESDHDILEDWELPTEIRTENETLSYIRKLYKLCPGLELTQTDPQYYDNSPALTRNILKNKQRELYARVESRGIIYLLLAEFLHQAQPKTYVADERITRVLAYIRTHLNAKPDIKALAALSCLSKDHLIRIFKREMKMTPLCYINKKRMEKAQLRLVTELTPIKEIAYQLGFEDQAYFNRIFKKRRD
;
A
#
# COMPACT_ATOMS: atom_id res chain seq x y z
N MET A 1 19.76 3.46 -0.24
CA MET A 1 18.44 3.35 -0.88
C MET A 1 17.38 3.69 0.15
N TYR A 2 16.33 4.39 -0.25
CA TYR A 2 15.24 4.79 0.65
C TYR A 2 13.95 4.10 0.23
N ILE A 3 13.07 3.77 1.21
CA ILE A 3 11.70 3.36 0.96
C ILE A 3 10.75 4.32 1.70
N ILE A 4 9.76 4.82 0.98
CA ILE A 4 8.76 5.72 1.53
C ILE A 4 7.42 4.98 1.51
N PRO A 5 6.80 4.74 2.68
CA PRO A 5 5.51 4.08 2.74
C PRO A 5 4.44 4.87 1.98
N ALA A 6 3.43 4.15 1.46
CA ALA A 6 2.30 4.79 0.80
C ALA A 6 1.62 5.84 1.72
N PHE A 7 1.17 6.93 1.11
CA PHE A 7 0.48 8.04 1.80
C PHE A 7 1.32 8.76 2.88
N THR A 8 2.64 8.68 2.78
CA THR A 8 3.56 9.41 3.66
C THR A 8 3.99 10.70 2.99
N THR A 9 3.63 11.86 3.59
CA THR A 9 4.14 13.15 3.16
C THR A 9 5.64 13.21 3.39
N HIS A 10 6.40 13.54 2.37
CA HIS A 10 7.84 13.62 2.42
C HIS A 10 8.37 14.79 1.59
N SER A 11 9.54 15.25 1.93
CA SER A 11 10.29 16.22 1.15
C SER A 11 11.77 15.89 1.20
N TYR A 12 12.52 16.35 0.23
CA TYR A 12 13.98 16.28 0.24
C TYR A 12 14.56 17.66 -0.08
N ILE A 13 15.70 17.96 0.53
CA ILE A 13 16.48 19.18 0.29
C ILE A 13 17.86 18.74 -0.14
N CYS A 14 18.34 19.25 -1.25
CA CYS A 14 19.69 19.02 -1.73
C CYS A 14 20.44 20.36 -1.88
N HIS A 15 21.67 20.42 -1.37
CA HIS A 15 22.54 21.58 -1.47
C HIS A 15 23.65 21.34 -2.49
N GLY A 16 23.30 20.99 -3.73
CA GLY A 16 24.26 20.71 -4.80
C GLY A 16 23.64 19.90 -5.92
N GLU A 17 24.48 19.29 -6.75
CA GLU A 17 24.01 18.35 -7.77
C GLU A 17 23.56 17.05 -7.13
N PHE A 18 22.35 16.62 -7.45
CA PHE A 18 21.73 15.43 -6.92
C PHE A 18 21.11 14.60 -8.02
N CYS A 19 21.53 13.36 -8.15
CA CYS A 19 20.96 12.41 -9.08
C CYS A 19 20.40 11.23 -8.33
N HIS A 20 19.15 10.89 -8.54
CA HIS A 20 18.53 9.73 -7.93
C HIS A 20 17.62 9.00 -8.91
N TYR A 21 17.45 7.71 -8.67
CA TYR A 21 16.42 6.91 -9.31
C TYR A 21 15.20 6.84 -8.40
N TYR A 22 14.04 6.95 -9.02
CA TYR A 22 12.76 7.01 -8.35
C TYR A 22 11.83 5.93 -8.90
N ILE A 23 11.23 5.13 -8.03
CA ILE A 23 10.40 4.01 -8.42
C ILE A 23 9.12 4.03 -7.61
N HIS A 24 7.98 4.14 -8.29
CA HIS A 24 6.68 3.90 -7.67
C HIS A 24 6.33 2.41 -7.77
N ILE A 25 6.05 1.80 -6.62
CA ILE A 25 5.64 0.40 -6.54
C ILE A 25 4.18 0.35 -6.10
N TYR A 26 3.34 -0.31 -6.91
CA TYR A 26 1.95 -0.55 -6.61
C TYR A 26 1.72 -2.05 -6.44
N ASN A 27 1.14 -2.44 -5.32
CA ASN A 27 0.73 -3.82 -5.09
C ASN A 27 -0.75 -3.97 -5.41
N GLU A 28 -1.07 -4.75 -6.44
CA GLU A 28 -2.44 -5.05 -6.85
C GLU A 28 -3.01 -6.26 -6.09
N SER A 29 -2.19 -6.99 -5.33
CA SER A 29 -2.65 -8.16 -4.57
C SER A 29 -3.37 -7.78 -3.28
N ASP A 30 -4.28 -8.62 -2.85
CA ASP A 30 -4.99 -8.46 -1.57
C ASP A 30 -4.09 -8.72 -0.35
N HIS A 31 -2.91 -9.30 -0.57
CA HIS A 31 -1.93 -9.59 0.47
C HIS A 31 -0.66 -8.76 0.25
N ASP A 32 -0.45 -7.80 1.13
CA ASP A 32 0.79 -7.01 1.14
C ASP A 32 1.82 -7.71 2.05
N ILE A 33 2.87 -8.28 1.43
CA ILE A 33 3.96 -8.93 2.16
C ILE A 33 4.67 -7.98 3.13
N LEU A 34 4.56 -6.67 2.91
CA LEU A 34 5.18 -5.63 3.75
C LEU A 34 4.31 -5.27 4.95
N GLU A 35 3.06 -5.75 5.00
CA GLU A 35 2.11 -5.35 6.05
C GLU A 35 2.53 -5.84 7.43
N ASP A 36 3.16 -7.01 7.51
CA ASP A 36 3.57 -7.64 8.76
C ASP A 36 5.00 -7.27 9.19
N TRP A 37 5.70 -6.46 8.39
CA TRP A 37 7.09 -6.09 8.62
C TRP A 37 7.25 -4.57 8.78
N GLU A 38 8.10 -4.17 9.71
CA GLU A 38 8.59 -2.81 9.84
C GLU A 38 9.91 -2.71 9.07
N LEU A 39 9.86 -1.97 7.96
CA LEU A 39 11.03 -1.79 7.10
C LEU A 39 11.84 -0.58 7.60
N PRO A 40 13.17 -0.63 7.54
CA PRO A 40 13.98 0.57 7.72
C PRO A 40 13.68 1.57 6.59
N THR A 41 13.66 2.85 6.90
CA THR A 41 13.43 3.90 5.88
C THR A 41 14.62 4.08 4.96
N GLU A 42 15.81 3.72 5.42
CA GLU A 42 17.07 3.83 4.70
C GLU A 42 17.92 2.57 4.88
N ILE A 43 18.54 2.12 3.79
CA ILE A 43 19.55 1.07 3.81
C ILE A 43 20.77 1.48 2.95
N ARG A 44 21.95 1.02 3.36
CA ARG A 44 23.12 1.07 2.49
C ARG A 44 23.07 -0.09 1.52
N THR A 45 23.46 0.15 0.28
CA THR A 45 23.39 -0.83 -0.79
C THR A 45 24.76 -1.00 -1.43
N GLU A 46 24.99 -2.17 -1.99
CA GLU A 46 26.23 -2.52 -2.71
C GLU A 46 26.13 -2.20 -4.21
N ASN A 47 27.22 -2.40 -4.93
CA ASN A 47 27.31 -2.15 -6.38
C ASN A 47 26.33 -2.99 -7.21
N GLU A 48 25.95 -4.17 -6.71
CA GLU A 48 25.00 -5.05 -7.36
C GLU A 48 23.61 -4.40 -7.46
N THR A 49 23.16 -3.75 -6.40
CA THR A 49 21.87 -3.01 -6.37
C THR A 49 21.82 -1.94 -7.46
N LEU A 50 22.94 -1.24 -7.70
CA LEU A 50 23.01 -0.26 -8.79
C LEU A 50 22.86 -0.90 -10.16
N SER A 51 23.37 -2.13 -10.35
CA SER A 51 23.21 -2.88 -11.61
C SER A 51 21.74 -3.22 -11.86
N TYR A 52 21.00 -3.64 -10.83
CA TYR A 52 19.55 -3.88 -10.91
C TYR A 52 18.77 -2.62 -11.28
N ILE A 53 19.10 -1.49 -10.66
CA ILE A 53 18.43 -0.22 -10.96
C ILE A 53 18.71 0.21 -12.41
N ARG A 54 19.95 0.11 -12.89
CA ARG A 54 20.29 0.41 -14.29
C ARG A 54 19.57 -0.50 -15.27
N LYS A 55 19.42 -1.78 -14.93
CA LYS A 55 18.68 -2.74 -15.74
C LYS A 55 17.20 -2.41 -15.77
N LEU A 56 16.61 -2.08 -14.62
CA LEU A 56 15.22 -1.65 -14.52
C LEU A 56 14.95 -0.41 -15.37
N TYR A 57 15.84 0.58 -15.31
CA TYR A 57 15.75 1.79 -16.15
C TYR A 57 15.71 1.45 -17.65
N LYS A 58 16.60 0.56 -18.12
CA LYS A 58 16.61 0.12 -19.53
C LYS A 58 15.37 -0.67 -19.92
N LEU A 59 14.77 -1.43 -19.00
CA LEU A 59 13.55 -2.19 -19.24
C LEU A 59 12.29 -1.32 -19.29
N CYS A 60 12.37 -0.07 -18.83
CA CYS A 60 11.22 0.83 -18.67
C CYS A 60 11.32 2.08 -19.57
N PRO A 61 11.57 1.96 -20.89
CA PRO A 61 11.68 3.13 -21.76
C PRO A 61 10.34 3.91 -21.80
N GLY A 62 10.42 5.22 -21.72
CA GLY A 62 9.25 6.10 -21.74
C GLY A 62 8.46 6.17 -20.44
N LEU A 63 9.00 5.61 -19.36
CA LEU A 63 8.49 5.76 -17.99
C LEU A 63 9.36 6.72 -17.14
N GLU A 64 10.33 7.37 -17.76
CA GLU A 64 11.18 8.35 -17.13
C GLU A 64 10.37 9.60 -16.74
N LEU A 65 10.76 10.24 -15.66
CA LEU A 65 10.21 11.53 -15.28
C LEU A 65 10.67 12.60 -16.30
N THR A 66 9.72 13.23 -16.96
CA THR A 66 10.00 14.34 -17.90
C THR A 66 10.20 15.66 -17.16
N GLN A 67 9.72 15.76 -15.94
CA GLN A 67 9.82 16.95 -15.08
C GLN A 67 10.05 16.53 -13.64
N THR A 68 10.87 17.27 -12.92
CA THR A 68 11.28 16.98 -11.54
C THR A 68 10.35 17.58 -10.48
N ASP A 69 9.42 18.47 -10.87
CA ASP A 69 8.45 19.05 -9.96
C ASP A 69 7.36 18.02 -9.61
N PRO A 70 7.16 17.69 -8.32
CA PRO A 70 6.15 16.73 -7.85
C PRO A 70 4.73 17.00 -8.38
N GLN A 71 4.36 18.24 -8.60
CA GLN A 71 3.03 18.59 -9.14
C GLN A 71 2.74 17.94 -10.50
N TYR A 72 3.78 17.65 -11.30
CA TYR A 72 3.63 17.06 -12.62
C TYR A 72 3.64 15.54 -12.63
N TYR A 73 4.27 14.88 -11.66
CA TYR A 73 4.38 13.43 -11.65
C TYR A 73 3.63 12.75 -10.50
N ASP A 74 3.44 13.43 -9.36
CA ASP A 74 2.72 12.89 -8.20
C ASP A 74 1.24 13.30 -8.22
N ASN A 75 0.59 13.00 -9.34
CA ASN A 75 -0.84 13.25 -9.53
C ASN A 75 -1.52 12.04 -10.18
N SER A 76 -2.82 11.89 -9.95
CA SER A 76 -3.59 10.75 -10.43
C SER A 76 -3.52 10.55 -11.97
N PRO A 77 -3.64 11.58 -12.82
CA PRO A 77 -3.51 11.41 -14.27
C PRO A 77 -2.13 10.89 -14.73
N ALA A 78 -1.04 11.39 -14.13
CA ALA A 78 0.30 10.93 -14.47
C ALA A 78 0.52 9.47 -14.05
N LEU A 79 0.09 9.11 -12.84
CA LEU A 79 0.16 7.75 -12.31
C LEU A 79 -0.65 6.77 -13.16
N THR A 80 -1.90 7.11 -13.49
CA THR A 80 -2.76 6.27 -14.35
C THR A 80 -2.12 6.06 -15.73
N ARG A 81 -1.57 7.11 -16.33
CA ARG A 81 -0.87 7.03 -17.64
C ARG A 81 0.32 6.07 -17.55
N ASN A 82 1.14 6.17 -16.52
CA ASN A 82 2.32 5.32 -16.36
C ASN A 82 1.93 3.85 -16.11
N ILE A 83 0.87 3.60 -15.37
CA ILE A 83 0.32 2.24 -15.17
C ILE A 83 -0.17 1.66 -16.50
N LEU A 84 -0.90 2.43 -17.31
CA LEU A 84 -1.37 1.98 -18.62
C LEU A 84 -0.19 1.69 -19.55
N LYS A 85 0.81 2.56 -19.62
CA LYS A 85 2.05 2.32 -20.37
C LYS A 85 2.75 1.05 -19.91
N ASN A 86 2.86 0.83 -18.59
CA ASN A 86 3.46 -0.37 -18.04
C ASN A 86 2.70 -1.65 -18.43
N LYS A 87 1.35 -1.61 -18.45
CA LYS A 87 0.52 -2.74 -18.90
C LYS A 87 0.71 -3.09 -20.38
N GLN A 88 1.07 -2.13 -21.22
CA GLN A 88 1.32 -2.32 -22.65
C GLN A 88 2.72 -2.86 -22.99
N ARG A 89 3.62 -2.91 -22.00
CA ARG A 89 4.99 -3.43 -22.19
C ARG A 89 4.98 -4.92 -22.45
N GLU A 90 6.02 -5.38 -23.15
CA GLU A 90 6.26 -6.81 -23.40
C GLU A 90 6.25 -7.62 -22.11
N LEU A 91 5.70 -8.84 -22.18
CA LEU A 91 5.52 -9.68 -21.01
C LEU A 91 6.84 -9.98 -20.30
N TYR A 92 7.91 -10.29 -21.06
CA TYR A 92 9.22 -10.54 -20.46
C TYR A 92 9.75 -9.34 -19.68
N ALA A 93 9.59 -8.13 -20.22
CA ALA A 93 10.07 -6.90 -19.56
C ALA A 93 9.27 -6.59 -18.28
N ARG A 94 7.98 -6.90 -18.25
CA ARG A 94 7.14 -6.79 -17.06
C ARG A 94 7.53 -7.80 -15.99
N VAL A 95 7.77 -9.06 -16.36
CA VAL A 95 8.18 -10.13 -15.46
C VAL A 95 9.57 -9.82 -14.87
N GLU A 96 10.52 -9.43 -15.72
CA GLU A 96 11.88 -9.10 -15.30
C GLU A 96 11.91 -7.87 -14.38
N SER A 97 11.14 -6.84 -14.70
CA SER A 97 11.00 -5.65 -13.83
C SER A 97 10.44 -6.02 -12.45
N ARG A 98 9.44 -6.91 -12.38
CA ARG A 98 8.91 -7.40 -11.09
C ARG A 98 9.97 -8.17 -10.31
N GLY A 99 10.73 -9.04 -10.97
CA GLY A 99 11.83 -9.76 -10.32
C GLY A 99 12.86 -8.82 -9.71
N ILE A 100 13.26 -7.79 -10.45
CA ILE A 100 14.19 -6.76 -9.94
C ILE A 100 13.58 -6.01 -8.74
N ILE A 101 12.31 -5.62 -8.80
CA ILE A 101 11.65 -4.95 -7.68
C ILE A 101 11.62 -5.84 -6.44
N TYR A 102 11.37 -7.14 -6.58
CA TYR A 102 11.44 -8.07 -5.44
C TYR A 102 12.84 -8.21 -4.87
N LEU A 103 13.89 -8.21 -5.71
CA LEU A 103 15.28 -8.20 -5.23
C LEU A 103 15.59 -6.91 -4.45
N LEU A 104 15.17 -5.74 -4.95
CA LEU A 104 15.33 -4.48 -4.24
C LEU A 104 14.56 -4.45 -2.91
N LEU A 105 13.36 -5.02 -2.85
CA LEU A 105 12.60 -5.15 -1.60
C LEU A 105 13.23 -6.13 -0.62
N ALA A 106 13.86 -7.19 -1.11
CA ALA A 106 14.55 -8.16 -0.27
C ALA A 106 15.69 -7.50 0.52
N GLU A 107 16.40 -6.52 -0.04
CA GLU A 107 17.42 -5.74 0.68
C GLU A 107 16.86 -5.06 1.94
N PHE A 108 15.65 -4.51 1.86
CA PHE A 108 14.98 -3.93 3.02
C PHE A 108 14.49 -5.01 3.99
N LEU A 109 13.98 -6.13 3.48
CA LEU A 109 13.48 -7.23 4.29
C LEU A 109 14.57 -7.92 5.10
N HIS A 110 15.80 -7.96 4.62
CA HIS A 110 16.96 -8.47 5.39
C HIS A 110 17.19 -7.69 6.70
N GLN A 111 16.79 -6.42 6.75
CA GLN A 111 16.93 -5.54 7.91
C GLN A 111 15.60 -5.23 8.58
N ALA A 112 14.51 -5.82 8.07
CA ALA A 112 13.18 -5.60 8.60
C ALA A 112 12.98 -6.29 9.96
N GLN A 113 12.15 -5.68 10.79
CA GLN A 113 11.71 -6.29 12.04
C GLN A 113 10.24 -6.73 11.90
N PRO A 114 9.86 -7.89 12.44
CA PRO A 114 8.44 -8.23 12.52
C PRO A 114 7.71 -7.14 13.28
N LYS A 115 6.65 -6.61 12.70
CA LYS A 115 5.80 -5.71 13.47
C LYS A 115 5.21 -6.49 14.65
N THR A 116 5.56 -6.11 15.85
CA THR A 116 5.04 -6.69 17.09
C THR A 116 3.58 -6.23 17.27
N TYR A 117 2.66 -6.73 16.41
CA TYR A 117 1.34 -6.14 16.36
C TYR A 117 0.40 -6.64 17.42
N VAL A 118 0.51 -7.87 17.84
CA VAL A 118 -0.57 -8.41 18.63
C VAL A 118 -0.06 -9.53 19.51
N ALA A 119 0.03 -9.27 20.81
CA ALA A 119 0.29 -10.31 21.81
C ALA A 119 -0.86 -11.31 21.91
N ASP A 120 -2.03 -10.99 21.36
CA ASP A 120 -3.24 -11.81 21.47
C ASP A 120 -3.56 -12.50 20.13
N GLU A 121 -3.28 -13.81 20.04
CA GLU A 121 -3.54 -14.63 18.85
C GLU A 121 -4.98 -14.58 18.36
N ARG A 122 -5.94 -14.29 19.25
CA ARG A 122 -7.35 -14.15 18.86
C ARG A 122 -7.55 -12.93 17.96
N ILE A 123 -6.84 -11.85 18.24
CA ILE A 123 -6.87 -10.65 17.40
C ILE A 123 -6.12 -10.89 16.09
N THR A 124 -5.02 -11.63 16.09
CA THR A 124 -4.33 -12.03 14.86
C THR A 124 -5.27 -12.77 13.90
N ARG A 125 -6.08 -13.70 14.40
CA ARG A 125 -7.11 -14.40 13.61
C ARG A 125 -8.17 -13.44 13.07
N VAL A 126 -8.61 -12.48 13.88
CA VAL A 126 -9.58 -11.44 13.43
C VAL A 126 -8.97 -10.56 12.33
N LEU A 127 -7.72 -10.16 12.46
CA LEU A 127 -7.03 -9.37 11.44
C LEU A 127 -6.89 -10.13 10.12
N ALA A 128 -6.49 -11.41 10.17
CA ALA A 128 -6.40 -12.27 8.98
C ALA A 128 -7.76 -12.41 8.28
N TYR A 129 -8.84 -12.58 9.04
CA TYR A 129 -10.19 -12.63 8.48
C TYR A 129 -10.59 -11.30 7.83
N ILE A 130 -10.35 -10.17 8.49
CA ILE A 130 -10.66 -8.83 7.94
C ILE A 130 -9.93 -8.61 6.61
N ARG A 131 -8.66 -9.00 6.50
CA ARG A 131 -7.85 -8.85 5.28
C ARG A 131 -8.51 -9.53 4.07
N THR A 132 -9.00 -10.74 4.27
CA THR A 132 -9.62 -11.53 3.19
C THR A 132 -11.08 -11.16 2.91
N HIS A 133 -11.74 -10.42 3.82
CA HIS A 133 -13.17 -10.10 3.75
C HIS A 133 -13.46 -8.59 3.77
N LEU A 134 -12.54 -7.77 3.25
CA LEU A 134 -12.70 -6.31 3.24
C LEU A 134 -13.95 -5.83 2.49
N ASN A 135 -14.37 -6.58 1.48
CA ASN A 135 -15.53 -6.23 0.64
C ASN A 135 -16.88 -6.63 1.28
N ALA A 136 -16.84 -7.53 2.27
CA ALA A 136 -18.04 -7.99 2.95
C ALA A 136 -18.55 -6.98 3.98
N LYS A 137 -19.85 -6.96 4.25
CA LYS A 137 -20.41 -6.13 5.34
C LYS A 137 -19.76 -6.52 6.67
N PRO A 138 -19.20 -5.56 7.44
CA PRO A 138 -18.57 -5.87 8.70
C PRO A 138 -19.60 -6.42 9.70
N ASP A 139 -19.43 -7.65 10.11
CA ASP A 139 -20.21 -8.24 11.19
C ASP A 139 -19.34 -8.44 12.43
N ILE A 140 -19.50 -7.54 13.40
CA ILE A 140 -18.77 -7.59 14.67
C ILE A 140 -19.13 -8.83 15.48
N LYS A 141 -20.34 -9.39 15.32
CA LYS A 141 -20.72 -10.63 15.98
C LYS A 141 -19.96 -11.82 15.40
N ALA A 142 -19.84 -11.89 14.08
CA ALA A 142 -19.03 -12.92 13.42
C ALA A 142 -17.56 -12.82 13.81
N LEU A 143 -16.97 -11.63 13.88
CA LEU A 143 -15.61 -11.42 14.35
C LEU A 143 -15.42 -11.85 15.83
N ALA A 144 -16.41 -11.58 16.67
CA ALA A 144 -16.40 -12.00 18.07
C ALA A 144 -16.47 -13.53 18.20
N ALA A 145 -17.34 -14.18 17.42
CA ALA A 145 -17.42 -15.65 17.37
C ALA A 145 -16.11 -16.28 16.90
N LEU A 146 -15.48 -15.73 15.84
CA LEU A 146 -14.19 -16.20 15.32
C LEU A 146 -13.08 -16.17 16.38
N SER A 147 -13.13 -15.19 17.27
CA SER A 147 -12.15 -15.02 18.34
C SER A 147 -12.56 -15.68 19.67
N CYS A 148 -13.71 -16.36 19.72
CA CYS A 148 -14.29 -16.91 20.95
C CYS A 148 -14.46 -15.87 22.06
N LEU A 149 -14.84 -14.65 21.69
CA LEU A 149 -15.04 -13.51 22.59
C LEU A 149 -16.47 -12.99 22.52
N SER A 150 -16.93 -12.33 23.58
CA SER A 150 -18.10 -11.47 23.47
C SER A 150 -17.77 -10.23 22.63
N LYS A 151 -18.79 -9.61 22.02
CA LYS A 151 -18.65 -8.40 21.21
C LYS A 151 -17.87 -7.28 21.94
N ASP A 152 -18.26 -7.01 23.19
CA ASP A 152 -17.65 -5.94 23.97
C ASP A 152 -16.19 -6.25 24.34
N HIS A 153 -15.92 -7.52 24.63
CA HIS A 153 -14.57 -7.97 24.93
C HIS A 153 -13.67 -7.89 23.69
N LEU A 154 -14.16 -8.32 22.52
CA LEU A 154 -13.45 -8.14 21.25
C LEU A 154 -13.10 -6.67 21.02
N ILE A 155 -14.09 -5.76 21.11
CA ILE A 155 -13.86 -4.33 20.86
C ILE A 155 -12.81 -3.78 21.83
N ARG A 156 -12.86 -4.16 23.11
CA ARG A 156 -11.91 -3.71 24.13
C ARG A 156 -10.49 -4.19 23.84
N ILE A 157 -10.30 -5.49 23.56
CA ILE A 157 -8.98 -6.04 23.27
C ILE A 157 -8.45 -5.48 21.95
N PHE A 158 -9.26 -5.47 20.90
CA PHE A 158 -8.87 -4.92 19.61
C PHE A 158 -8.43 -3.46 19.72
N LYS A 159 -9.16 -2.63 20.48
CA LYS A 159 -8.79 -1.24 20.73
C LYS A 159 -7.48 -1.13 21.53
N ARG A 160 -7.24 -2.02 22.47
CA ARG A 160 -5.99 -2.06 23.24
C ARG A 160 -4.80 -2.37 22.33
N GLU A 161 -4.91 -3.40 21.48
CA GLU A 161 -3.83 -3.87 20.59
C GLU A 161 -3.63 -2.90 19.40
N MET A 162 -4.71 -2.57 18.70
CA MET A 162 -4.66 -1.82 17.43
C MET A 162 -4.86 -0.31 17.57
N LYS A 163 -5.06 0.21 18.80
CA LYS A 163 -5.34 1.62 19.12
C LYS A 163 -6.60 2.19 18.43
N MET A 164 -7.42 1.35 17.86
CA MET A 164 -8.70 1.70 17.20
C MET A 164 -9.70 0.54 17.26
N THR A 165 -10.98 0.84 17.00
CA THR A 165 -12.02 -0.20 16.98
C THR A 165 -11.93 -1.06 15.72
N PRO A 166 -12.48 -2.30 15.70
CA PRO A 166 -12.51 -3.15 14.50
C PRO A 166 -13.12 -2.46 13.30
N LEU A 167 -14.25 -1.76 13.47
CA LEU A 167 -14.91 -1.04 12.38
C LEU A 167 -14.04 0.10 11.83
N CYS A 168 -13.36 0.84 12.70
CA CYS A 168 -12.44 1.88 12.30
C CYS A 168 -11.27 1.30 11.49
N TYR A 169 -10.74 0.16 11.90
CA TYR A 169 -9.68 -0.56 11.20
C TYR A 169 -10.14 -1.03 9.81
N ILE A 170 -11.32 -1.66 9.72
CA ILE A 170 -11.88 -2.10 8.43
C ILE A 170 -12.05 -0.90 7.49
N ASN A 171 -12.63 0.19 7.96
CA ASN A 171 -12.80 1.39 7.15
C ASN A 171 -11.44 2.00 6.75
N LYS A 172 -10.45 1.96 7.63
CA LYS A 172 -9.08 2.37 7.31
C LYS A 172 -8.52 1.56 6.15
N LYS A 173 -8.61 0.24 6.19
CA LYS A 173 -8.11 -0.66 5.14
C LYS A 173 -8.87 -0.48 3.82
N ARG A 174 -10.19 -0.31 3.88
CA ARG A 174 -11.00 -0.01 2.70
C ARG A 174 -10.59 1.30 2.03
N MET A 175 -10.30 2.33 2.82
CA MET A 175 -9.84 3.62 2.28
C MET A 175 -8.45 3.51 1.64
N GLU A 176 -7.52 2.76 2.23
CA GLU A 176 -6.21 2.47 1.64
C GLU A 176 -6.37 1.80 0.27
N LYS A 177 -7.24 0.78 0.19
CA LYS A 177 -7.54 0.10 -1.07
C LYS A 177 -8.28 1.00 -2.06
N ALA A 178 -9.19 1.87 -1.60
CA ALA A 178 -9.85 2.84 -2.45
C ALA A 178 -8.88 3.84 -3.08
N GLN A 179 -7.96 4.38 -2.29
CA GLN A 179 -6.94 5.31 -2.77
C GLN A 179 -6.05 4.67 -3.83
N LEU A 180 -5.63 3.42 -3.60
CA LEU A 180 -4.85 2.66 -4.59
C LEU A 180 -5.64 2.49 -5.89
N ARG A 181 -6.89 2.02 -5.82
CA ARG A 181 -7.73 1.77 -7.00
C ARG A 181 -8.04 3.04 -7.78
N LEU A 182 -8.24 4.17 -7.10
CA LEU A 182 -8.47 5.46 -7.75
C LEU A 182 -7.29 5.95 -8.60
N VAL A 183 -6.06 5.50 -8.30
CA VAL A 183 -4.87 5.85 -9.10
C VAL A 183 -4.50 4.77 -10.11
N THR A 184 -4.92 3.52 -9.88
CA THR A 184 -4.54 2.38 -10.73
C THR A 184 -5.62 1.94 -11.72
N GLU A 185 -6.87 2.37 -11.52
CA GLU A 185 -8.02 1.96 -12.32
C GLU A 185 -8.79 3.17 -12.86
N LEU A 186 -9.47 2.96 -13.99
CA LEU A 186 -10.39 3.96 -14.56
C LEU A 186 -11.84 3.76 -14.06
N THR A 187 -12.02 2.93 -13.04
CA THR A 187 -13.33 2.61 -12.48
C THR A 187 -13.93 3.84 -11.77
N PRO A 188 -15.20 4.15 -12.00
CA PRO A 188 -15.88 5.26 -11.31
C PRO A 188 -15.81 5.12 -9.79
N ILE A 189 -15.61 6.24 -9.08
CA ILE A 189 -15.49 6.27 -7.62
C ILE A 189 -16.68 5.60 -6.90
N LYS A 190 -17.88 5.73 -7.46
CA LYS A 190 -19.10 5.09 -6.94
C LYS A 190 -18.99 3.57 -6.97
N GLU A 191 -18.47 3.02 -8.04
CA GLU A 191 -18.29 1.60 -8.23
C GLU A 191 -17.19 1.06 -7.33
N ILE A 192 -16.07 1.78 -7.21
CA ILE A 192 -14.99 1.45 -6.26
C ILE A 192 -15.56 1.39 -4.84
N ALA A 193 -16.34 2.39 -4.42
CA ALA A 193 -16.94 2.41 -3.09
C ALA A 193 -17.85 1.19 -2.85
N TYR A 194 -18.72 0.86 -3.81
CA TYR A 194 -19.60 -0.30 -3.73
C TYR A 194 -18.84 -1.61 -3.65
N GLN A 195 -17.85 -1.81 -4.52
CA GLN A 195 -17.00 -3.02 -4.54
C GLN A 195 -16.16 -3.18 -3.26
N LEU A 196 -15.89 -2.10 -2.54
CA LEU A 196 -15.23 -2.11 -1.23
C LEU A 196 -16.22 -2.27 -0.06
N GLY A 197 -17.50 -2.56 -0.34
CA GLY A 197 -18.52 -2.84 0.67
C GLY A 197 -19.07 -1.61 1.37
N PHE A 198 -19.04 -0.43 0.72
CA PHE A 198 -19.77 0.74 1.18
C PHE A 198 -21.17 0.75 0.57
N GLU A 199 -22.20 0.67 1.41
CA GLU A 199 -23.59 0.70 0.98
C GLU A 199 -24.03 2.14 0.61
N ASP A 200 -23.36 3.15 1.19
CA ASP A 200 -23.69 4.57 1.00
C ASP A 200 -22.47 5.36 0.50
N GLN A 201 -22.62 5.95 -0.68
CA GLN A 201 -21.60 6.79 -1.29
C GLN A 201 -21.35 8.09 -0.50
N ALA A 202 -22.35 8.66 0.15
CA ALA A 202 -22.17 9.87 0.96
C ALA A 202 -21.32 9.57 2.19
N TYR A 203 -21.52 8.40 2.82
CA TYR A 203 -20.68 7.93 3.91
C TYR A 203 -19.23 7.69 3.46
N PHE A 204 -19.04 7.02 2.30
CA PHE A 204 -17.72 6.86 1.69
C PHE A 204 -17.03 8.20 1.48
N ASN A 205 -17.70 9.16 0.81
CA ASN A 205 -17.14 10.47 0.51
C ASN A 205 -16.75 11.24 1.78
N ARG A 206 -17.55 11.14 2.85
CA ARG A 206 -17.26 11.77 4.14
C ARG A 206 -16.00 11.21 4.78
N ILE A 207 -15.84 9.88 4.79
CA ILE A 207 -14.63 9.24 5.34
C ILE A 207 -13.41 9.56 4.48
N PHE A 208 -13.57 9.54 3.16
CA PHE A 208 -12.50 9.80 2.20
C PHE A 208 -11.96 11.23 2.34
N LYS A 209 -12.85 12.24 2.47
CA LYS A 209 -12.42 13.63 2.71
C LYS A 209 -11.68 13.81 4.03
N LYS A 210 -12.24 13.26 5.13
CA LYS A 210 -11.63 13.38 6.48
C LYS A 210 -10.19 12.85 6.57
N ARG A 211 -9.75 12.07 5.60
CA ARG A 211 -8.43 11.46 5.60
C ARG A 211 -7.41 12.19 4.72
N ARG A 212 -7.88 13.14 3.88
CA ARG A 212 -7.01 14.01 3.07
C ARG A 212 -6.56 15.25 3.82
N ASP A 213 -7.27 15.61 4.86
CA ASP A 213 -6.95 16.68 5.81
C ASP A 213 -6.13 16.11 7.00
#